data_ff064f5e957fda0d3b2455b73c7774e9
#
_entry.id   ff064f5e957fda0d3b2455b73c7774e9
#
_cell.length_a   1.000
_cell.length_b   1.000
_cell.length_c   1.000
_cell.angle_alpha   90.00
_cell.angle_beta   90.00
_cell.angle_gamma   90.00
#
_symmetry.space_group_name_H-M   'P 1'
#
loop_
_entity.id
_entity.type
_entity.pdbx_description
1 polymer ?
#
loop_
_entity_poly.entity_id
_entity_poly.type
_entity_poly.pdbx_seq_one_letter_code
_entity_poly.pdbx_strand_id
1 'polypeptide(L)'
;MIIADLKNIAGRTYPARRLTQNLVGGASPIHAINFSMGNVTLEPNGGQVPWHNQDQEEIYFIVEGTGEMCLGEEKQTVGTGQAVYIPSKVFHQLTNIGSTPLRMIYCYGPAGDVAHWRQELDGTLPRAGIEAPPLPKGAQEQCTKKPGDNQ
;
A
#
# COMPACT_ATOMS: atom_id res chain seq x y z
N MET A 1 5.02 -17.20 23.67
CA MET A 1 4.48 -15.93 23.15
C MET A 1 5.38 -15.47 22.00
N ILE A 2 4.80 -15.08 20.85
CA ILE A 2 5.57 -14.57 19.70
C ILE A 2 5.21 -13.08 19.55
N ILE A 3 6.23 -12.24 19.51
CA ILE A 3 6.06 -10.78 19.41
C ILE A 3 6.87 -10.29 18.20
N ALA A 4 6.25 -9.52 17.33
CA ALA A 4 6.92 -8.76 16.28
C ALA A 4 7.00 -7.30 16.70
N ASP A 5 8.17 -6.70 16.55
CA ASP A 5 8.42 -5.30 16.93
C ASP A 5 8.95 -4.56 15.69
N LEU A 6 8.27 -3.47 15.31
CA LEU A 6 8.68 -2.63 14.18
C LEU A 6 10.13 -2.15 14.27
N LYS A 7 10.65 -1.96 15.47
CA LYS A 7 12.06 -1.57 15.70
C LYS A 7 13.05 -2.61 15.18
N ASN A 8 12.63 -3.87 15.10
CA ASN A 8 13.47 -5.00 14.69
C ASN A 8 13.16 -5.48 13.27
N ILE A 9 12.24 -4.81 12.57
CA ILE A 9 11.85 -5.16 11.21
C ILE A 9 12.33 -4.06 10.28
N ALA A 10 13.37 -4.34 9.51
CA ALA A 10 13.95 -3.38 8.57
C ALA A 10 12.95 -2.98 7.47
N GLY A 11 12.16 -3.94 7.01
CA GLY A 11 11.22 -3.70 5.93
C GLY A 11 11.89 -3.56 4.56
N ARG A 12 11.10 -3.12 3.59
CA ARG A 12 11.53 -2.90 2.21
C ARG A 12 11.05 -1.55 1.70
N THR A 13 11.94 -0.83 1.04
CA THR A 13 11.63 0.43 0.36
C THR A 13 11.24 0.15 -1.09
N TYR A 14 10.19 0.82 -1.56
CA TYR A 14 9.66 0.70 -2.93
C TYR A 14 9.86 2.00 -3.71
N PRO A 15 9.88 1.94 -5.05
CA PRO A 15 10.13 3.13 -5.89
C PRO A 15 9.16 4.28 -5.71
N ALA A 16 7.94 3.99 -5.27
CA ALA A 16 6.90 4.99 -4.98
C ALA A 16 7.12 5.70 -3.63
N ARG A 17 8.33 5.73 -3.11
CA ARG A 17 8.70 6.36 -1.84
C ARG A 17 7.86 5.82 -0.67
N ARG A 18 7.85 4.50 -0.57
CA ARG A 18 7.13 3.74 0.44
C ARG A 18 8.06 2.79 1.17
N LEU A 19 7.95 2.72 2.49
CA LEU A 19 8.53 1.67 3.33
C LEU A 19 7.42 0.73 3.78
N THR A 20 7.57 -0.57 3.58
CA THR A 20 6.65 -1.60 4.07
C THR A 20 7.38 -2.51 5.07
N GLN A 21 6.79 -2.68 6.25
CA GLN A 21 7.31 -3.53 7.31
C GLN A 21 6.24 -4.56 7.69
N ASN A 22 6.49 -5.84 7.40
CA ASN A 22 5.53 -6.90 7.70
C ASN A 22 5.58 -7.26 9.20
N LEU A 23 4.45 -7.15 9.88
CA LEU A 23 4.28 -7.59 11.28
C LEU A 23 3.78 -9.03 11.37
N VAL A 24 2.99 -9.46 10.41
CA VAL A 24 2.50 -10.84 10.25
C VAL A 24 2.76 -11.26 8.81
N GLY A 25 3.60 -12.26 8.62
CA GLY A 25 4.04 -12.72 7.32
C GLY A 25 5.43 -12.19 6.93
N GLY A 26 5.88 -12.52 5.73
CA GLY A 26 7.20 -12.12 5.23
C GLY A 26 8.33 -12.58 6.15
N ALA A 27 9.22 -11.66 6.51
CA ALA A 27 10.35 -11.92 7.40
C ALA A 27 10.02 -11.74 8.90
N SER A 28 8.76 -11.45 9.25
CA SER A 28 8.32 -11.36 10.64
C SER A 28 8.42 -12.70 11.36
N PRO A 29 8.63 -12.73 12.69
CA PRO A 29 8.51 -13.96 13.46
C PRO A 29 7.08 -14.50 13.56
N ILE A 30 6.07 -13.72 13.21
CA ILE A 30 4.66 -14.13 13.25
C ILE A 30 4.20 -14.54 11.86
N HIS A 31 3.66 -15.75 11.75
CA HIS A 31 3.04 -16.27 10.52
C HIS A 31 1.64 -16.78 10.86
N ALA A 32 0.63 -16.10 10.34
CA ALA A 32 -0.77 -16.51 10.46
C ALA A 32 -1.24 -17.18 9.15
N ILE A 33 -2.30 -17.98 9.25
CA ILE A 33 -2.87 -18.69 8.09
C ILE A 33 -3.93 -17.82 7.39
N ASN A 34 -4.71 -17.08 8.18
CA ASN A 34 -5.90 -16.41 7.66
C ASN A 34 -5.69 -14.92 7.34
N PHE A 35 -4.56 -14.35 7.73
CA PHE A 35 -4.28 -12.93 7.47
C PHE A 35 -2.78 -12.63 7.43
N SER A 36 -2.45 -11.55 6.77
CA SER A 36 -1.16 -10.87 6.84
C SER A 36 -1.39 -9.43 7.27
N MET A 37 -0.41 -8.83 7.94
CA MET A 37 -0.54 -7.48 8.50
C MET A 37 0.81 -6.80 8.52
N GLY A 38 0.82 -5.49 8.30
CA GLY A 38 2.05 -4.72 8.39
C GLY A 38 1.83 -3.24 8.50
N ASN A 39 2.94 -2.55 8.64
CA ASN A 39 3.02 -1.10 8.72
C ASN A 39 3.59 -0.55 7.41
N VAL A 40 2.96 0.49 6.89
CA VAL A 40 3.40 1.22 5.70
C VAL A 40 3.63 2.67 6.06
N THR A 41 4.77 3.20 5.62
CA THR A 41 5.08 4.63 5.73
C THR A 41 5.24 5.19 4.33
N LEU A 42 4.43 6.19 4.01
CA LEU A 42 4.50 6.94 2.75
C LEU A 42 5.17 8.29 2.99
N GLU A 43 6.18 8.61 2.19
CA GLU A 43 6.84 9.90 2.28
C GLU A 43 5.88 11.06 1.94
N PRO A 44 6.13 12.26 2.48
CA PRO A 44 5.30 13.42 2.17
C PRO A 44 5.24 13.74 0.67
N ASN A 45 4.17 14.39 0.26
CA ASN A 45 4.01 14.95 -1.07
C ASN A 45 4.18 13.90 -2.19
N GLY A 46 3.40 12.82 -2.11
CA GLY A 46 3.28 11.87 -3.20
C GLY A 46 3.81 10.47 -2.97
N GLY A 47 4.32 10.12 -1.77
CA GLY A 47 4.61 8.73 -1.43
C GLY A 47 3.35 7.89 -1.60
N GLN A 48 3.45 6.65 -2.13
CA GLN A 48 2.27 6.00 -2.66
C GLN A 48 2.30 4.47 -2.49
N VAL A 49 1.12 3.89 -2.22
CA VAL A 49 0.80 2.52 -2.61
C VAL A 49 0.12 2.66 -3.98
N PRO A 50 0.81 2.33 -5.08
CA PRO A 50 0.31 2.65 -6.42
C PRO A 50 -0.87 1.76 -6.82
N TRP A 51 -1.59 2.19 -7.86
CA TRP A 51 -2.78 1.55 -8.40
C TRP A 51 -2.54 0.07 -8.70
N HIS A 52 -3.26 -0.80 -7.99
CA HIS A 52 -3.15 -2.25 -8.12
C HIS A 52 -4.41 -2.93 -7.59
N ASN A 53 -4.53 -4.23 -7.83
CA ASN A 53 -5.52 -5.08 -7.18
C ASN A 53 -4.87 -6.37 -6.67
N GLN A 54 -5.64 -7.12 -5.90
CA GLN A 54 -5.25 -8.41 -5.34
C GLN A 54 -6.49 -9.27 -5.07
N ASP A 55 -6.29 -10.56 -4.90
CA ASP A 55 -7.40 -11.48 -4.61
C ASP A 55 -7.88 -11.39 -3.16
N GLN A 56 -7.00 -11.05 -2.23
CA GLN A 56 -7.33 -10.89 -0.82
C GLN A 56 -8.20 -9.65 -0.59
N GLU A 57 -9.17 -9.75 0.30
CA GLU A 57 -9.79 -8.55 0.85
C GLU A 57 -8.85 -7.91 1.87
N GLU A 58 -8.95 -6.60 2.04
CA GLU A 58 -7.97 -5.84 2.79
C GLU A 58 -8.61 -4.68 3.55
N ILE A 59 -7.97 -4.28 4.66
CA ILE A 59 -8.24 -3.04 5.37
C ILE A 59 -6.97 -2.19 5.37
N TYR A 60 -7.12 -0.90 5.09
CA TYR A 60 -6.15 0.13 5.43
C TYR A 60 -6.66 0.92 6.63
N PHE A 61 -5.88 0.99 7.69
CA PHE A 61 -6.17 1.85 8.84
C PHE A 61 -5.12 2.96 8.92
N ILE A 62 -5.57 4.22 8.83
CA ILE A 62 -4.67 5.38 8.85
C ILE A 62 -4.31 5.68 10.30
N VAL A 63 -3.04 5.53 10.65
CA VAL A 63 -2.51 5.81 11.99
C VAL A 63 -2.20 7.29 12.14
N GLU A 64 -1.57 7.90 11.12
CA GLU A 64 -1.26 9.34 11.08
C GLU A 64 -1.13 9.81 9.63
N GLY A 65 -1.40 11.08 9.42
CA GLY A 65 -1.28 11.73 8.13
C GLY A 65 -2.59 11.85 7.37
N THR A 66 -2.50 12.34 6.14
CA THR A 66 -3.64 12.58 5.25
C THR A 66 -3.34 12.03 3.87
N GLY A 67 -4.22 11.19 3.35
CA GLY A 67 -4.06 10.56 2.06
C GLY A 67 -5.22 10.78 1.11
N GLU A 68 -4.96 10.62 -0.17
CA GLU A 68 -5.99 10.43 -1.19
C GLU A 68 -6.14 8.92 -1.41
N MET A 69 -7.32 8.40 -1.11
CA MET A 69 -7.68 7.01 -1.36
C MET A 69 -8.52 6.90 -2.62
N CYS A 70 -8.06 6.08 -3.56
CA CYS A 70 -8.82 5.69 -4.74
C CYS A 70 -9.22 4.22 -4.60
N LEU A 71 -10.49 3.92 -4.81
CA LEU A 71 -11.04 2.57 -4.74
C LEU A 71 -12.07 2.39 -5.86
N GLY A 72 -11.75 1.58 -6.87
CA GLY A 72 -12.58 1.47 -8.06
C GLY A 72 -12.75 2.83 -8.73
N GLU A 73 -13.98 3.29 -8.86
CA GLU A 73 -14.30 4.59 -9.46
C GLU A 73 -14.38 5.75 -8.45
N GLU A 74 -14.20 5.46 -7.17
CA GLU A 74 -14.33 6.43 -6.09
C GLU A 74 -12.98 6.99 -5.65
N LYS A 75 -13.01 8.24 -5.20
CA LYS A 75 -11.86 8.94 -4.64
C LYS A 75 -12.30 9.73 -3.42
N GLN A 76 -11.57 9.58 -2.31
CA GLN A 76 -11.82 10.34 -1.08
C GLN A 76 -10.51 10.67 -0.37
N THR A 77 -10.51 11.79 0.36
CA THR A 77 -9.48 12.10 1.35
C THR A 77 -9.72 11.28 2.60
N VAL A 78 -8.68 10.64 3.11
CA VAL A 78 -8.70 9.85 4.34
C VAL A 78 -7.65 10.36 5.31
N GLY A 79 -7.88 10.18 6.60
CA GLY A 79 -6.98 10.66 7.65
C GLY A 79 -6.97 9.78 8.89
N THR A 80 -6.25 10.24 9.88
CA THR A 80 -6.02 9.54 11.16
C THR A 80 -7.30 8.97 11.77
N GLY A 81 -7.27 7.70 12.12
CA GLY A 81 -8.38 7.00 12.77
C GLY A 81 -9.40 6.40 11.82
N GLN A 82 -9.23 6.55 10.51
CA GLN A 82 -10.15 6.00 9.52
C GLN A 82 -9.65 4.67 8.98
N ALA A 83 -10.57 3.73 8.80
CA ALA A 83 -10.34 2.46 8.12
C ALA A 83 -11.04 2.46 6.76
N VAL A 84 -10.35 1.94 5.74
CA VAL A 84 -10.89 1.76 4.40
C VAL A 84 -10.99 0.27 4.11
N TYR A 85 -12.18 -0.21 3.78
CA TYR A 85 -12.38 -1.58 3.33
C TYR A 85 -12.13 -1.69 1.84
N ILE A 86 -11.32 -2.66 1.46
CA ILE A 86 -10.94 -2.92 0.08
C ILE A 86 -11.41 -4.34 -0.29
N PRO A 87 -12.47 -4.46 -1.10
CA PRO A 87 -12.96 -5.76 -1.54
C PRO A 87 -11.94 -6.49 -2.42
N SER A 88 -12.03 -7.83 -2.44
CA SER A 88 -11.25 -8.67 -3.35
C SER A 88 -11.31 -8.15 -4.79
N LYS A 89 -10.15 -8.09 -5.44
CA LYS A 89 -9.97 -7.75 -6.88
C LYS A 89 -10.24 -6.29 -7.26
N VAL A 90 -10.70 -5.44 -6.34
CA VAL A 90 -10.96 -4.02 -6.64
C VAL A 90 -9.65 -3.25 -6.67
N PHE A 91 -9.39 -2.54 -7.75
CA PHE A 91 -8.22 -1.67 -7.89
C PHE A 91 -8.26 -0.53 -6.89
N HIS A 92 -7.12 -0.25 -6.28
CA HIS A 92 -7.00 0.79 -5.26
C HIS A 92 -5.60 1.41 -5.24
N GLN A 93 -5.54 2.63 -4.72
CA GLN A 93 -4.32 3.42 -4.59
C GLN A 93 -4.44 4.34 -3.37
N LEU A 94 -3.36 4.46 -2.60
CA LEU A 94 -3.27 5.44 -1.51
C LEU A 94 -2.07 6.34 -1.76
N THR A 95 -2.30 7.65 -1.80
CA THR A 95 -1.25 8.65 -1.99
C THR A 95 -1.19 9.58 -0.79
N ASN A 96 0.00 9.79 -0.24
CA ASN A 96 0.21 10.83 0.78
C ASN A 96 0.13 12.21 0.12
N ILE A 97 -0.91 12.96 0.44
CA ILE A 97 -1.12 14.33 -0.05
C ILE A 97 -0.73 15.41 0.97
N GLY A 98 -0.23 14.99 2.12
CA GLY A 98 0.20 15.89 3.18
C GLY A 98 1.70 16.24 3.10
N SER A 99 2.12 17.12 3.99
CA SER A 99 3.51 17.57 4.14
C SER A 99 4.28 16.81 5.21
N THR A 100 3.66 15.82 5.85
CA THR A 100 4.26 14.95 6.86
C THR A 100 4.11 13.50 6.43
N PRO A 101 4.90 12.55 6.97
CA PRO A 101 4.72 11.14 6.64
C PRO A 101 3.30 10.65 6.94
N LEU A 102 2.76 9.81 6.05
CA LEU A 102 1.54 9.07 6.30
C LEU A 102 1.91 7.68 6.74
N ARG A 103 1.35 7.24 7.86
CA ARG A 103 1.54 5.88 8.35
C ARG A 103 0.20 5.15 8.39
N MET A 104 0.16 3.96 7.81
CA MET A 104 -1.03 3.12 7.81
C MET A 104 -0.68 1.67 8.13
N ILE A 105 -1.65 0.98 8.73
CA ILE A 105 -1.61 -0.46 8.94
C ILE A 105 -2.47 -1.10 7.87
N TYR A 106 -1.91 -2.09 7.15
CA TYR A 106 -2.70 -2.98 6.31
C TYR A 106 -2.93 -4.31 7.01
N CYS A 107 -4.09 -4.89 6.76
CA CYS A 107 -4.39 -6.26 7.10
C CYS A 107 -5.18 -6.87 5.94
N TYR A 108 -4.73 -7.99 5.41
CA TYR A 108 -5.43 -8.68 4.34
C TYR A 108 -5.53 -10.18 4.61
N GLY A 109 -6.52 -10.81 4.05
CA GLY A 109 -6.77 -12.24 4.19
C GLY A 109 -7.33 -12.86 2.91
N PRO A 110 -7.00 -14.15 2.68
CA PRO A 110 -6.10 -15.02 3.46
C PRO A 110 -4.66 -14.54 3.46
N ALA A 111 -3.82 -15.11 4.33
CA ALA A 111 -2.40 -14.82 4.39
C ALA A 111 -1.70 -15.17 3.06
N GLY A 112 -0.56 -14.56 2.81
CA GLY A 112 0.27 -14.86 1.66
C GLY A 112 0.91 -13.62 1.05
N ASP A 113 1.57 -13.84 -0.07
CA ASP A 113 2.23 -12.80 -0.82
C ASP A 113 1.26 -12.11 -1.78
N VAL A 114 1.54 -10.86 -2.11
CA VAL A 114 0.79 -10.07 -3.09
C VAL A 114 1.69 -9.66 -4.25
N ALA A 115 1.23 -9.91 -5.45
CA ALA A 115 2.05 -9.78 -6.66
C ALA A 115 2.54 -8.35 -6.91
N HIS A 116 1.76 -7.34 -6.51
CA HIS A 116 2.12 -5.95 -6.80
C HIS A 116 3.46 -5.54 -6.18
N TRP A 117 3.87 -6.14 -5.06
CA TRP A 117 5.17 -5.84 -4.47
C TRP A 117 6.33 -6.15 -5.41
N ARG A 118 6.28 -7.32 -6.07
CA ARG A 118 7.30 -7.68 -7.08
C ARG A 118 7.16 -6.84 -8.33
N GLN A 119 5.94 -6.60 -8.78
CA GLN A 119 5.67 -5.79 -9.97
C GLN A 119 6.16 -4.36 -9.83
N GLU A 120 6.05 -3.77 -8.65
CA GLU A 120 6.61 -2.45 -8.37
C GLU A 120 8.13 -2.44 -8.49
N LEU A 121 8.81 -3.45 -7.92
CA LEU A 121 10.26 -3.56 -7.97
C LEU A 121 10.77 -3.85 -9.40
N ASP A 122 10.03 -4.64 -10.16
CA ASP A 122 10.39 -5.02 -11.53
C ASP A 122 9.98 -3.95 -12.56
N GLY A 123 9.15 -3.00 -12.17
CA GLY A 123 8.57 -2.01 -13.08
C GLY A 123 7.54 -2.59 -14.04
N THR A 124 6.85 -3.65 -13.64
CA THR A 124 5.84 -4.36 -14.45
C THR A 124 4.42 -4.18 -13.93
N LEU A 125 4.23 -3.25 -12.99
CA LEU A 125 2.91 -2.96 -12.45
C LEU A 125 1.95 -2.53 -13.57
N PRO A 126 0.73 -3.10 -13.67
CA PRO A 126 -0.25 -2.69 -14.67
C PRO A 126 -0.55 -1.20 -14.57
N ARG A 127 -0.47 -0.50 -15.70
CA ARG A 127 -0.60 0.96 -15.74
C ARG A 127 -2.07 1.37 -15.81
N ALA A 128 -2.44 2.33 -14.98
CA ALA A 128 -3.80 2.88 -14.96
C ALA A 128 -4.22 3.39 -16.35
N GLY A 129 -5.39 2.98 -16.81
CA GLY A 129 -5.93 3.36 -18.12
C GLY A 129 -5.29 2.66 -19.32
N ILE A 130 -4.36 1.72 -19.11
CA ILE A 130 -3.69 0.96 -20.19
C ILE A 130 -3.89 -0.54 -19.96
N GLU A 131 -3.14 -1.15 -19.05
CA GLU A 131 -3.32 -2.57 -18.68
C GLU A 131 -4.29 -2.76 -17.51
N ALA A 132 -4.52 -1.69 -16.73
CA ALA A 132 -5.47 -1.64 -15.62
C ALA A 132 -6.59 -0.64 -15.91
N PRO A 133 -7.72 -0.70 -15.18
CA PRO A 133 -8.76 0.32 -15.29
C PRO A 133 -8.20 1.72 -15.03
N PRO A 134 -8.83 2.78 -15.56
CA PRO A 134 -8.38 4.14 -15.27
C PRO A 134 -8.59 4.49 -13.80
N LEU A 135 -7.76 5.38 -13.29
CA LEU A 135 -7.96 6.02 -12.00
C LEU A 135 -9.24 6.87 -12.00
N PRO A 136 -9.84 7.11 -10.83
CA PRO A 136 -10.92 8.08 -10.72
C PRO A 136 -10.50 9.45 -11.26
N LYS A 137 -11.45 10.18 -11.82
CA LYS A 137 -11.20 11.53 -12.39
C LYS A 137 -10.59 12.46 -11.33
N GLY A 138 -9.48 13.11 -11.69
CA GLY A 138 -8.79 14.07 -10.83
C GLY A 138 -7.90 13.44 -9.75
N ALA A 139 -7.71 12.11 -9.78
CA ALA A 139 -6.82 11.43 -8.85
C ALA A 139 -5.35 11.77 -9.10
N GLN A 140 -4.54 11.59 -8.05
CA GLN A 140 -3.08 11.59 -8.19
C GLN A 140 -2.66 10.52 -9.18
N GLU A 141 -1.67 10.83 -10.02
CA GLU A 141 -1.17 9.87 -11.01
C GLU A 141 -0.53 8.66 -10.32
N GLN A 142 -0.69 7.49 -10.93
CA GLN A 142 -0.01 6.28 -10.49
C GLN A 142 1.50 6.44 -10.61
N CYS A 143 2.23 6.16 -9.55
CA CYS A 143 3.68 6.09 -9.60
C CYS A 143 4.11 4.84 -10.39
N THR A 144 4.76 5.06 -11.52
CA THR A 144 5.27 3.99 -12.40
C THR A 144 6.80 3.93 -12.42
N LYS A 145 7.46 4.57 -11.46
CA LYS A 145 8.93 4.55 -11.36
C LYS A 145 9.44 3.14 -11.13
N LYS A 146 10.61 2.89 -11.71
CA LYS A 146 11.39 1.67 -11.51
C LYS A 146 12.49 1.91 -10.48
N PRO A 147 13.03 0.84 -9.86
CA PRO A 147 14.22 0.98 -9.04
C PRO A 147 15.35 1.64 -9.82
N GLY A 148 15.96 2.65 -9.21
CA GLY A 148 17.07 3.39 -9.84
C GLY A 148 16.66 4.54 -10.75
N ASP A 149 15.39 4.78 -11.00
CA ASP A 149 14.95 5.98 -11.68
C ASP A 149 15.24 7.20 -10.79
N ASN A 150 15.91 8.19 -11.36
CA ASN A 150 16.18 9.45 -10.66
C ASN A 150 14.87 10.17 -10.35
N GLN A 151 14.82 10.70 -9.16
CA GLN A 151 13.68 11.49 -8.68
C GLN A 151 13.71 12.90 -9.25
#